data_2d235861b75cb36e3702faa1acd1e913
#
_entry.id   2d235861b75cb36e3702faa1acd1e913
#
_cell.length_a   1.000
_cell.length_b   1.000
_cell.length_c   1.000
_cell.angle_alpha   90.00
_cell.angle_beta   90.00
_cell.angle_gamma   90.00
#
_symmetry.space_group_name_H-M   'P 1'
#
loop_
_entity.id
_entity.type
_entity.pdbx_description
1 polymer ?
#
loop_
_entity_poly.entity_id
_entity_poly.type
_entity_poly.pdbx_seq_one_letter_code
_entity_poly.pdbx_strand_id
1 'polypeptide(L)'
;MRTIRAGQIQSLFAGNIRKLLEECVIDYEKLYEIRLRTGRPVFLCYGDGEKFLRTGNGMPYRVTRQDLKETLEYISGYSLYAYEDEIRQGYLSVQGGHRVGITGKVILDGEHIRGMKYISCINVRLAHQVQGCADEVLPYIRNGEQVYHTLIIAPPRCGKTTLLRDMIRQISNGTDRIQGKTVGVVDERSELAGCYQGIPQNDLGMRTDVLDACPKAKGMQMLLRSMSPDVVAVDELGKKEDFKAVESVVHCGCKLF
;
A
#
# COMPACT_ATOMS: atom_id res chain seq x y z
N MET A 1 -1.06 -1.78 -17.13
CA MET A 1 -0.25 -2.34 -16.02
C MET A 1 0.84 -1.34 -15.68
N ARG A 2 0.92 -0.84 -14.45
CA ARG A 2 2.02 0.06 -14.05
C ARG A 2 3.24 -0.83 -13.83
N THR A 3 4.18 -0.82 -14.77
CA THR A 3 5.42 -1.61 -14.67
C THR A 3 6.21 -1.13 -13.46
N ILE A 4 6.55 -2.03 -12.55
CA ILE A 4 7.40 -1.73 -11.42
C ILE A 4 8.75 -1.26 -11.96
N ARG A 5 9.12 -0.01 -11.64
CA ARG A 5 10.41 0.53 -12.07
C ARG A 5 11.51 -0.04 -11.17
N ALA A 6 12.24 -1.02 -11.67
CA ALA A 6 13.34 -1.67 -10.95
C ALA A 6 14.27 -0.66 -10.25
N GLY A 7 14.67 0.41 -10.93
CA GLY A 7 15.53 1.46 -10.37
C GLY A 7 14.96 2.17 -9.14
N GLN A 8 13.63 2.33 -9.03
CA GLN A 8 13.01 2.91 -7.83
C GLN A 8 13.16 1.98 -6.62
N ILE A 9 13.01 0.66 -6.82
CA ILE A 9 13.19 -0.31 -5.75
C ILE A 9 14.67 -0.40 -5.36
N GLN A 10 15.54 -0.51 -6.35
CA GLN A 10 16.99 -0.60 -6.14
C GLN A 10 17.54 0.61 -5.36
N SER A 11 17.02 1.81 -5.62
CA SER A 11 17.44 3.04 -4.93
C SER A 11 17.15 3.07 -3.43
N LEU A 12 16.26 2.20 -2.93
CA LEU A 12 15.95 2.09 -1.50
C LEU A 12 17.08 1.43 -0.70
N PHE A 13 18.00 0.69 -1.35
CA PHE A 13 18.97 -0.15 -0.68
C PHE A 13 20.37 0.48 -0.61
N ALA A 14 21.12 0.08 0.42
CA ALA A 14 22.54 0.39 0.55
C ALA A 14 23.33 0.06 -0.72
N GLY A 15 24.40 0.82 -1.01
CA GLY A 15 25.14 0.74 -2.25
C GLY A 15 25.58 -0.67 -2.65
N ASN A 16 26.06 -1.47 -1.68
CA ASN A 16 26.50 -2.85 -1.92
C ASN A 16 25.32 -3.74 -2.39
N ILE A 17 24.16 -3.62 -1.74
CA ILE A 17 22.97 -4.41 -2.07
C ILE A 17 22.39 -3.93 -3.40
N ARG A 18 22.33 -2.62 -3.62
CA ARG A 18 21.87 -2.01 -4.87
C ARG A 18 22.64 -2.56 -6.06
N LYS A 19 23.98 -2.54 -6.00
CA LYS A 19 24.83 -3.06 -7.07
C LYS A 19 24.51 -4.51 -7.39
N LEU A 20 24.34 -5.35 -6.38
CA LEU A 20 23.99 -6.76 -6.59
C LEU A 20 22.59 -6.95 -7.18
N LEU A 21 21.62 -6.11 -6.79
CA LEU A 21 20.27 -6.12 -7.38
C LEU A 21 20.29 -5.68 -8.86
N GLU A 22 21.20 -4.77 -9.24
CA GLU A 22 21.40 -4.33 -10.62
C GLU A 22 22.08 -5.40 -11.48
N GLU A 23 23.04 -6.14 -10.91
CA GLU A 23 23.78 -7.22 -11.59
C GLU A 23 22.95 -8.51 -11.75
N CYS A 24 21.92 -8.70 -10.93
CA CYS A 24 21.09 -9.92 -10.96
C CYS A 24 19.88 -9.75 -11.88
N VAL A 25 19.52 -10.85 -12.59
CA VAL A 25 18.27 -10.93 -13.34
C VAL A 25 17.12 -11.19 -12.36
N ILE A 26 16.34 -10.15 -12.07
CA ILE A 26 15.22 -10.16 -11.12
C ILE A 26 13.93 -9.84 -11.87
N ASP A 27 12.94 -10.73 -11.77
CA ASP A 27 11.57 -10.47 -12.23
C ASP A 27 10.80 -9.71 -11.12
N TYR A 28 10.83 -8.38 -11.16
CA TYR A 28 10.17 -7.53 -10.18
C TYR A 28 8.63 -7.64 -10.22
N GLU A 29 8.05 -8.08 -11.32
CA GLU A 29 6.59 -8.28 -11.44
C GLU A 29 6.11 -9.50 -10.63
N LYS A 30 7.00 -10.44 -10.35
CA LYS A 30 6.72 -11.62 -9.53
C LYS A 30 7.36 -11.58 -8.14
N LEU A 31 8.16 -10.56 -7.87
CA LEU A 31 8.86 -10.40 -6.59
C LEU A 31 7.94 -9.71 -5.58
N TYR A 32 7.60 -10.39 -4.48
CA TYR A 32 6.74 -9.84 -3.44
C TYR A 32 7.49 -9.13 -2.33
N GLU A 33 8.66 -9.66 -1.93
CA GLU A 33 9.42 -9.10 -0.81
C GLU A 33 10.94 -9.22 -1.02
N ILE A 34 11.66 -8.22 -0.53
CA ILE A 34 13.13 -8.25 -0.37
C ILE A 34 13.40 -8.12 1.12
N ARG A 35 14.01 -9.16 1.72
CA ARG A 35 14.25 -9.22 3.16
C ARG A 35 15.72 -9.15 3.52
N LEU A 36 16.03 -8.19 4.36
CA LEU A 36 17.35 -7.97 4.95
C LEU A 36 17.33 -8.34 6.43
N ARG A 37 18.25 -9.19 6.87
CA ARG A 37 18.46 -9.52 8.29
C ARG A 37 19.95 -9.52 8.57
N THR A 38 20.38 -8.85 9.63
CA THR A 38 21.82 -8.79 10.01
C THR A 38 22.45 -10.18 10.08
N GLY A 39 23.56 -10.38 9.38
CA GLY A 39 24.32 -11.64 9.35
C GLY A 39 23.68 -12.76 8.53
N ARG A 40 22.52 -12.53 7.90
CA ARG A 40 21.85 -13.52 7.05
C ARG A 40 21.93 -13.12 5.57
N PRO A 41 21.73 -14.07 4.64
CA PRO A 41 21.59 -13.72 3.24
C PRO A 41 20.46 -12.74 2.98
N VAL A 42 20.56 -11.99 1.86
CA VAL A 42 19.41 -11.24 1.33
C VAL A 42 18.46 -12.22 0.68
N PHE A 43 17.19 -12.20 1.08
CA PHE A 43 16.13 -13.04 0.52
C PHE A 43 15.32 -12.25 -0.49
N LEU A 44 15.08 -12.84 -1.64
CA LEU A 44 14.14 -12.43 -2.68
C LEU A 44 12.96 -13.40 -2.64
N CYS A 45 11.78 -12.95 -2.17
CA CYS A 45 10.62 -13.82 -1.98
C CYS A 45 9.65 -13.67 -3.15
N TYR A 46 9.35 -14.78 -3.80
CA TYR A 46 8.39 -14.92 -4.91
C TYR A 46 7.20 -15.75 -4.46
N GLY A 47 6.14 -15.81 -5.26
CA GLY A 47 4.96 -16.62 -4.95
C GLY A 47 5.24 -18.14 -4.92
N ASP A 48 6.24 -18.58 -5.65
CA ASP A 48 6.66 -19.97 -5.81
C ASP A 48 7.89 -20.35 -4.98
N GLY A 49 8.44 -19.42 -4.17
CA GLY A 49 9.58 -19.71 -3.32
C GLY A 49 10.50 -18.52 -3.05
N GLU A 50 11.68 -18.82 -2.56
CA GLU A 50 12.70 -17.84 -2.18
C GLU A 50 14.01 -18.06 -2.94
N LYS A 51 14.71 -16.96 -3.24
CA LYS A 51 16.07 -16.96 -3.81
C LYS A 51 16.98 -16.10 -2.95
N PHE A 52 18.27 -16.42 -2.95
CA PHE A 52 19.29 -15.59 -2.31
C PHE A 52 19.98 -14.68 -3.32
N LEU A 53 20.16 -13.43 -2.95
CA LEU A 53 21.02 -12.52 -3.69
C LEU A 53 22.48 -13.00 -3.55
N ARG A 54 23.19 -13.13 -4.66
CA ARG A 54 24.55 -13.70 -4.70
C ARG A 54 25.55 -12.67 -5.17
N THR A 55 26.77 -12.79 -4.66
CA THR A 55 27.93 -12.04 -5.14
C THR A 55 28.47 -12.66 -6.44
N GLY A 56 29.34 -11.95 -7.14
CA GLY A 56 29.93 -12.42 -8.40
C GLY A 56 30.67 -13.76 -8.31
N ASN A 57 31.10 -14.18 -7.11
CA ASN A 57 31.68 -15.49 -6.85
C ASN A 57 30.65 -16.59 -6.53
N GLY A 58 29.34 -16.29 -6.67
CA GLY A 58 28.23 -17.22 -6.48
C GLY A 58 27.81 -17.44 -5.01
N MET A 59 28.49 -16.83 -4.03
CA MET A 59 28.14 -16.97 -2.62
C MET A 59 26.97 -16.05 -2.25
N PRO A 60 26.04 -16.47 -1.34
CA PRO A 60 24.99 -15.61 -0.85
C PRO A 60 25.56 -14.38 -0.12
N TYR A 61 25.13 -13.19 -0.51
CA TYR A 61 25.54 -11.96 0.16
C TYR A 61 24.93 -11.86 1.55
N ARG A 62 25.77 -11.68 2.57
CA ARG A 62 25.35 -11.54 3.97
C ARG A 62 25.22 -10.08 4.36
N VAL A 63 24.03 -9.71 4.82
CA VAL A 63 23.67 -8.35 5.24
C VAL A 63 24.49 -7.92 6.44
N THR A 64 25.12 -6.77 6.36
CA THR A 64 25.83 -6.14 7.47
C THR A 64 24.93 -5.17 8.23
N ARG A 65 25.36 -4.74 9.42
CA ARG A 65 24.67 -3.66 10.15
C ARG A 65 24.72 -2.33 9.38
N GLN A 66 25.80 -2.09 8.66
CA GLN A 66 25.96 -0.89 7.85
C GLN A 66 24.97 -0.87 6.68
N ASP A 67 24.75 -2.01 6.01
CA ASP A 67 23.74 -2.10 4.94
C ASP A 67 22.34 -1.74 5.45
N LEU A 68 21.96 -2.20 6.65
CA LEU A 68 20.66 -1.85 7.22
C LEU A 68 20.57 -0.36 7.57
N LYS A 69 21.63 0.21 8.11
CA LYS A 69 21.68 1.64 8.44
C LYS A 69 21.55 2.51 7.19
N GLU A 70 22.36 2.28 6.17
CA GLU A 70 22.30 3.00 4.90
C GLU A 70 20.95 2.81 4.19
N THR A 71 20.42 1.58 4.17
CA THR A 71 19.11 1.30 3.60
C THR A 71 18.01 2.11 4.30
N LEU A 72 18.04 2.20 5.63
CA LEU A 72 17.08 2.99 6.39
C LEU A 72 17.23 4.49 6.12
N GLU A 73 18.46 5.00 5.99
CA GLU A 73 18.75 6.39 5.62
C GLU A 73 18.19 6.73 4.23
N TYR A 74 18.36 5.86 3.23
CA TYR A 74 17.79 6.06 1.89
C TYR A 74 16.27 6.02 1.90
N ILE A 75 15.67 5.05 2.60
CA ILE A 75 14.21 4.90 2.71
C ILE A 75 13.58 6.12 3.36
N SER A 76 14.21 6.69 4.39
CA SER A 76 13.71 7.86 5.14
C SER A 76 14.15 9.21 4.54
N GLY A 77 14.83 9.22 3.40
CA GLY A 77 15.39 10.45 2.84
C GLY A 77 16.29 11.20 3.82
N TYR A 78 17.06 10.47 4.62
CA TYR A 78 17.94 10.97 5.69
C TYR A 78 17.22 11.67 6.86
N SER A 79 15.90 11.56 6.96
CA SER A 79 15.09 12.18 8.02
C SER A 79 14.19 11.16 8.72
N LEU A 80 14.76 10.40 9.64
CA LEU A 80 13.99 9.42 10.45
C LEU A 80 12.90 10.08 11.31
N TYR A 81 13.08 11.34 11.69
CA TYR A 81 12.10 12.09 12.49
C TYR A 81 10.78 12.31 11.74
N ALA A 82 10.82 12.43 10.41
CA ALA A 82 9.61 12.60 9.59
C ALA A 82 8.72 11.34 9.57
N TYR A 83 9.24 10.20 10.01
CA TYR A 83 8.57 8.90 10.00
C TYR A 83 8.37 8.31 11.41
N GLU A 84 8.40 9.14 12.46
CA GLU A 84 8.27 8.63 13.83
C GLU A 84 6.97 7.86 14.06
N ASP A 85 5.87 8.30 13.50
CA ASP A 85 4.56 7.66 13.67
C ASP A 85 4.49 6.32 12.94
N GLU A 86 5.03 6.24 11.72
CA GLU A 86 5.12 4.99 10.95
C GLU A 86 6.10 4.01 11.61
N ILE A 87 7.23 4.49 12.12
CA ILE A 87 8.21 3.67 12.87
C ILE A 87 7.58 3.08 14.13
N ARG A 88 6.71 3.83 14.82
CA ARG A 88 5.92 3.31 15.95
C ARG A 88 4.99 2.19 15.53
N GLN A 89 4.45 2.24 14.32
CA GLN A 89 3.62 1.19 13.73
C GLN A 89 4.42 0.02 13.14
N GLY A 90 5.74 0.16 13.07
CA GLY A 90 6.67 -0.88 12.57
C GLY A 90 6.83 -0.94 11.06
N TYR A 91 6.32 0.05 10.31
CA TYR A 91 6.49 0.11 8.86
C TYR A 91 6.56 1.56 8.36
N LEU A 92 7.12 1.72 7.17
CA LEU A 92 7.16 2.97 6.41
C LEU A 92 6.54 2.75 5.04
N SER A 93 5.82 3.75 4.55
CA SER A 93 5.38 3.79 3.16
C SER A 93 6.40 4.54 2.32
N VAL A 94 6.75 3.99 1.16
CA VAL A 94 7.74 4.60 0.25
C VAL A 94 7.13 4.81 -1.13
N GLN A 95 7.78 5.65 -1.92
CA GLN A 95 7.36 5.94 -3.27
C GLN A 95 7.12 4.65 -4.08
N GLY A 96 6.04 4.61 -4.85
CA GLY A 96 5.57 3.42 -5.55
C GLY A 96 4.54 2.60 -4.78
N GLY A 97 4.17 3.02 -3.55
CA GLY A 97 3.19 2.33 -2.70
C GLY A 97 3.75 1.10 -2.00
N HIS A 98 5.08 0.93 -2.06
CA HIS A 98 5.74 -0.18 -1.37
C HIS A 98 5.76 0.06 0.13
N ARG A 99 5.68 -1.02 0.91
CA ARG A 99 5.76 -0.98 2.38
C ARG A 99 7.07 -1.55 2.86
N VAL A 100 7.71 -0.85 3.78
CA VAL A 100 8.95 -1.27 4.41
C VAL A 100 8.69 -1.56 5.87
N GLY A 101 8.62 -2.84 6.22
CA GLY A 101 8.58 -3.29 7.61
C GLY A 101 9.97 -3.23 8.23
N ILE A 102 10.04 -2.77 9.46
CA ILE A 102 11.28 -2.71 10.23
C ILE A 102 11.12 -3.45 11.56
N THR A 103 12.18 -4.10 12.01
CA THR A 103 12.23 -4.69 13.36
C THR A 103 13.55 -4.41 14.04
N GLY A 104 13.50 -4.22 15.36
CA GLY A 104 14.64 -3.91 16.18
C GLY A 104 14.29 -3.93 17.67
N LYS A 105 15.08 -3.25 18.50
CA LYS A 105 14.77 -3.07 19.92
C LYS A 105 13.74 -1.95 20.08
N VAL A 106 12.55 -2.30 20.58
CA VAL A 106 11.48 -1.34 20.88
C VAL A 106 11.89 -0.48 22.08
N ILE A 107 11.55 0.80 22.03
CA ILE A 107 11.68 1.77 23.12
C ILE A 107 10.27 2.09 23.59
N LEU A 108 10.02 1.87 24.88
CA LEU A 108 8.75 2.17 25.51
C LEU A 108 8.81 3.48 26.28
N ASP A 109 7.66 4.14 26.37
CA ASP A 109 7.37 5.24 27.26
C ASP A 109 6.07 4.88 28.00
N GLY A 110 6.21 4.34 29.22
CA GLY A 110 5.13 3.63 29.88
C GLY A 110 4.68 2.40 29.06
N GLU A 111 3.41 2.32 28.74
CA GLU A 111 2.82 1.26 27.90
C GLU A 111 2.86 1.58 26.38
N HIS A 112 3.30 2.78 26.02
CA HIS A 112 3.31 3.23 24.63
C HIS A 112 4.65 2.97 23.94
N ILE A 113 4.61 2.54 22.68
CA ILE A 113 5.80 2.44 21.83
C ILE A 113 6.22 3.86 21.44
N ARG A 114 7.39 4.30 21.91
CA ARG A 114 8.01 5.57 21.52
C ARG A 114 8.77 5.47 20.19
N GLY A 115 9.33 4.31 19.90
CA GLY A 115 10.12 4.12 18.69
C GLY A 115 10.92 2.81 18.71
N MET A 116 11.91 2.72 17.83
CA MET A 116 12.74 1.54 17.65
C MET A 116 14.22 1.90 17.53
N LYS A 117 15.10 1.11 18.17
CA LYS A 117 16.58 1.22 18.05
C LYS A 117 17.17 -0.12 17.60
N TYR A 118 18.42 -0.08 17.19
CA TYR A 118 19.16 -1.29 16.80
C TYR A 118 18.37 -2.13 15.79
N ILE A 119 17.95 -1.50 14.69
CA ILE A 119 17.24 -2.18 13.62
C ILE A 119 18.05 -3.40 13.17
N SER A 120 17.43 -4.56 13.19
CA SER A 120 18.04 -5.86 12.87
C SER A 120 17.47 -6.50 11.61
N CYS A 121 16.30 -6.05 11.15
CA CYS A 121 15.66 -6.52 9.93
C CYS A 121 14.93 -5.37 9.23
N ILE A 122 14.98 -5.40 7.90
CA ILE A 122 14.17 -4.56 6.99
C ILE A 122 13.49 -5.52 6.00
N ASN A 123 12.20 -5.35 5.79
CA ASN A 123 11.42 -6.10 4.82
C ASN A 123 10.75 -5.15 3.84
N VAL A 124 11.25 -5.06 2.62
CA VAL A 124 10.63 -4.26 1.56
C VAL A 124 9.57 -5.12 0.86
N ARG A 125 8.30 -4.80 1.06
CA ARG A 125 7.15 -5.46 0.42
C ARG A 125 6.74 -4.66 -0.80
N LEU A 126 6.79 -5.30 -1.95
CA LEU A 126 6.48 -4.67 -3.23
C LEU A 126 4.96 -4.61 -3.44
N ALA A 127 4.47 -3.43 -3.75
CA ALA A 127 3.07 -3.25 -4.12
C ALA A 127 2.87 -3.69 -5.57
N HIS A 128 1.89 -4.56 -5.77
CA HIS A 128 1.44 -4.98 -7.09
C HIS A 128 0.02 -4.48 -7.31
N GLN A 129 -0.25 -3.97 -8.49
CA GLN A 129 -1.58 -3.55 -8.90
C GLN A 129 -2.07 -4.43 -10.04
N VAL A 130 -3.21 -5.07 -9.83
CA VAL A 130 -3.89 -5.90 -10.83
C VAL A 130 -5.04 -5.07 -11.41
N GLN A 131 -4.86 -4.59 -12.64
CA GLN A 131 -5.91 -3.89 -13.37
C GLN A 131 -6.74 -4.88 -14.17
N GLY A 132 -8.05 -4.61 -14.29
CA GLY A 132 -9.00 -5.49 -15.00
C GLY A 132 -9.57 -6.63 -14.15
N CYS A 133 -9.14 -6.77 -12.89
CA CYS A 133 -9.70 -7.82 -12.02
C CYS A 133 -11.17 -7.57 -11.64
N ALA A 134 -11.68 -6.35 -11.84
CA ALA A 134 -13.07 -5.99 -11.60
C ALA A 134 -13.95 -6.10 -12.87
N ASP A 135 -13.42 -6.45 -14.04
CA ASP A 135 -14.15 -6.46 -15.31
C ASP A 135 -15.40 -7.34 -15.26
N GLU A 136 -15.29 -8.53 -14.67
CA GLU A 136 -16.41 -9.46 -14.52
C GLU A 136 -17.44 -9.00 -13.48
N VAL A 137 -17.03 -8.19 -12.50
CA VAL A 137 -17.92 -7.72 -11.42
C VAL A 137 -18.63 -6.43 -11.80
N LEU A 138 -18.00 -5.60 -12.65
CA LEU A 138 -18.51 -4.28 -13.01
C LEU A 138 -19.97 -4.26 -13.51
N PRO A 139 -20.45 -5.21 -14.35
CA PRO A 139 -21.84 -5.26 -14.80
C PRO A 139 -22.87 -5.47 -13.68
N TYR A 140 -22.45 -6.01 -12.53
CA TYR A 140 -23.34 -6.25 -11.38
C TYR A 140 -23.41 -5.04 -10.43
N ILE A 141 -22.40 -4.18 -10.42
CA ILE A 141 -22.35 -3.02 -9.55
C ILE A 141 -22.72 -1.72 -10.24
N ARG A 142 -22.89 -1.76 -11.58
CA ARG A 142 -23.24 -0.60 -12.40
C ARG A 142 -24.24 -0.97 -13.50
N ASN A 143 -25.25 -0.10 -13.71
CA ASN A 143 -26.15 -0.18 -14.85
C ASN A 143 -26.25 1.22 -15.50
N GLY A 144 -25.57 1.40 -16.63
CA GLY A 144 -25.42 2.70 -17.27
C GLY A 144 -24.76 3.72 -16.32
N GLU A 145 -25.43 4.83 -16.07
CA GLU A 145 -24.98 5.88 -15.14
C GLU A 145 -25.21 5.54 -13.66
N GLN A 146 -26.03 4.54 -13.36
CA GLN A 146 -26.39 4.16 -12.02
C GLN A 146 -25.34 3.21 -11.42
N VAL A 147 -24.82 3.57 -10.26
CA VAL A 147 -23.94 2.72 -9.44
C VAL A 147 -24.74 2.20 -8.26
N TYR A 148 -24.51 0.94 -7.85
CA TYR A 148 -25.18 0.32 -6.72
C TYR A 148 -24.29 0.30 -5.48
N HIS A 149 -24.93 0.31 -4.29
CA HIS A 149 -24.21 -0.02 -3.06
C HIS A 149 -23.68 -1.44 -3.15
N THR A 150 -22.42 -1.63 -2.81
CA THR A 150 -21.76 -2.92 -2.97
C THR A 150 -21.00 -3.30 -1.71
N LEU A 151 -21.22 -4.51 -1.22
CA LEU A 151 -20.48 -5.10 -0.12
C LEU A 151 -19.71 -6.33 -0.61
N ILE A 152 -18.40 -6.33 -0.44
CA ILE A 152 -17.53 -7.44 -0.82
C ILE A 152 -17.30 -8.32 0.41
N ILE A 153 -17.76 -9.57 0.34
CA ILE A 153 -17.61 -10.57 1.41
C ILE A 153 -16.70 -11.70 0.92
N ALA A 154 -15.56 -11.88 1.56
CA ALA A 154 -14.65 -12.98 1.26
C ALA A 154 -13.68 -13.23 2.44
N PRO A 155 -13.08 -14.42 2.55
CA PRO A 155 -12.06 -14.70 3.56
C PRO A 155 -10.85 -13.74 3.46
N PRO A 156 -10.01 -13.65 4.49
CA PRO A 156 -8.76 -12.92 4.42
C PRO A 156 -7.87 -13.41 3.27
N ARG A 157 -7.10 -12.48 2.66
CA ARG A 157 -6.14 -12.75 1.57
C ARG A 157 -6.76 -13.27 0.25
N CYS A 158 -8.07 -13.16 0.05
CA CYS A 158 -8.74 -13.54 -1.20
C CYS A 158 -8.83 -12.39 -2.22
N GLY A 159 -8.04 -11.34 -2.08
CA GLY A 159 -7.97 -10.26 -3.06
C GLY A 159 -9.02 -9.16 -2.95
N LYS A 160 -9.79 -9.07 -1.82
CA LYS A 160 -10.81 -8.01 -1.62
C LYS A 160 -10.30 -6.60 -1.92
N THR A 161 -9.21 -6.21 -1.29
CA THR A 161 -8.59 -4.88 -1.46
C THR A 161 -8.13 -4.65 -2.91
N THR A 162 -7.64 -5.70 -3.58
CA THR A 162 -7.25 -5.63 -4.99
C THR A 162 -8.46 -5.41 -5.89
N LEU A 163 -9.55 -6.15 -5.65
CA LEU A 163 -10.81 -6.00 -6.38
C LEU A 163 -11.42 -4.62 -6.14
N LEU A 164 -11.54 -4.19 -4.88
CA LEU A 164 -12.08 -2.88 -4.52
C LEU A 164 -11.29 -1.74 -5.18
N ARG A 165 -9.97 -1.83 -5.21
CA ARG A 165 -9.10 -0.84 -5.87
C ARG A 165 -9.41 -0.71 -7.36
N ASP A 166 -9.57 -1.83 -8.06
CA ASP A 166 -9.87 -1.80 -9.49
C ASP A 166 -11.31 -1.37 -9.79
N MET A 167 -12.28 -1.71 -8.92
CA MET A 167 -13.65 -1.18 -8.97
C MET A 167 -13.65 0.34 -8.85
N ILE A 168 -12.96 0.90 -7.86
CA ILE A 168 -12.81 2.35 -7.67
C ILE A 168 -12.24 2.98 -8.92
N ARG A 169 -11.14 2.45 -9.45
CA ARG A 169 -10.47 2.96 -10.66
C ARG A 169 -11.43 2.99 -11.86
N GLN A 170 -12.15 1.91 -12.09
CA GLN A 170 -13.04 1.81 -13.25
C GLN A 170 -14.29 2.70 -13.12
N ILE A 171 -14.87 2.80 -11.92
CA ILE A 171 -16.00 3.72 -11.64
C ILE A 171 -15.55 5.18 -11.78
N SER A 172 -14.36 5.52 -11.26
CA SER A 172 -13.80 6.85 -11.32
C SER A 172 -13.44 7.28 -12.76
N ASN A 173 -12.85 6.39 -13.55
CA ASN A 173 -12.50 6.70 -14.93
C ASN A 173 -13.72 6.71 -15.86
N GLY A 174 -14.70 5.84 -15.65
CA GLY A 174 -15.77 5.60 -16.61
C GLY A 174 -15.28 4.89 -17.87
N THR A 175 -16.02 5.05 -18.94
CA THR A 175 -15.73 4.53 -20.28
C THR A 175 -16.03 5.60 -21.32
N ASP A 176 -15.71 5.37 -22.59
CA ASP A 176 -16.03 6.30 -23.70
C ASP A 176 -17.54 6.62 -23.79
N ARG A 177 -18.40 5.75 -23.26
CA ARG A 177 -19.86 5.88 -23.33
C ARG A 177 -20.52 6.25 -22.01
N ILE A 178 -19.81 6.08 -20.88
CA ILE A 178 -20.38 6.25 -19.55
C ILE A 178 -19.42 7.11 -18.72
N GLN A 179 -19.91 8.28 -18.30
CA GLN A 179 -19.13 9.22 -17.52
C GLN A 179 -18.63 8.58 -16.20
N GLY A 180 -17.37 8.84 -15.84
CA GLY A 180 -16.82 8.46 -14.57
C GLY A 180 -17.46 9.23 -13.42
N LYS A 181 -17.49 8.62 -12.23
CA LYS A 181 -18.05 9.20 -11.00
C LYS A 181 -16.94 9.76 -10.11
N THR A 182 -17.26 10.74 -9.31
CA THR A 182 -16.38 11.21 -8.23
C THR A 182 -16.39 10.18 -7.10
N VAL A 183 -15.20 9.71 -6.71
CA VAL A 183 -15.05 8.68 -5.68
C VAL A 183 -14.23 9.25 -4.52
N GLY A 184 -14.81 9.22 -3.32
CA GLY A 184 -14.09 9.51 -2.09
C GLY A 184 -13.62 8.21 -1.43
N VAL A 185 -12.34 8.07 -1.17
CA VAL A 185 -11.76 6.90 -0.51
C VAL A 185 -11.30 7.26 0.89
N VAL A 186 -11.68 6.47 1.90
CA VAL A 186 -11.10 6.52 3.23
C VAL A 186 -10.21 5.31 3.42
N ASP A 187 -8.91 5.52 3.41
CA ASP A 187 -7.87 4.49 3.49
C ASP A 187 -7.19 4.53 4.87
N GLU A 188 -7.80 3.83 5.86
CA GLU A 188 -7.30 3.86 7.24
C GLU A 188 -5.91 3.25 7.40
N ARG A 189 -5.54 2.30 6.52
CA ARG A 189 -4.29 1.55 6.60
C ARG A 189 -3.34 1.80 5.43
N SER A 190 -3.63 2.78 4.58
CA SER A 190 -2.87 3.03 3.35
C SER A 190 -2.74 1.78 2.47
N GLU A 191 -3.80 0.95 2.39
CA GLU A 191 -3.79 -0.30 1.63
C GLU A 191 -4.44 -0.16 0.26
N LEU A 192 -5.43 0.72 0.12
CA LEU A 192 -6.09 1.01 -1.15
C LEU A 192 -5.22 1.89 -2.05
N ALA A 193 -4.92 3.08 -1.58
CA ALA A 193 -4.18 4.09 -2.31
C ALA A 193 -2.65 3.91 -2.23
N GLY A 194 -2.17 3.35 -1.11
CA GLY A 194 -0.76 3.22 -0.82
C GLY A 194 -0.07 4.58 -0.88
N CYS A 195 -0.62 5.58 -0.21
CA CYS A 195 -0.14 6.95 -0.30
C CYS A 195 1.30 7.09 0.15
N TYR A 196 2.02 7.97 -0.53
CA TYR A 196 3.32 8.46 -0.12
C TYR A 196 3.26 9.99 -0.09
N GLN A 197 3.52 10.58 1.06
CA GLN A 197 3.39 12.03 1.30
C GLN A 197 2.02 12.58 0.85
N GLY A 198 0.94 11.86 1.18
CA GLY A 198 -0.43 12.20 0.83
C GLY A 198 -0.82 11.96 -0.64
N ILE A 199 0.09 11.52 -1.49
CA ILE A 199 -0.16 11.27 -2.91
C ILE A 199 -0.42 9.78 -3.14
N PRO A 200 -1.59 9.38 -3.70
CA PRO A 200 -1.87 8.01 -4.08
C PRO A 200 -0.81 7.43 -5.01
N GLN A 201 -0.28 6.28 -4.67
CA GLN A 201 0.69 5.58 -5.50
C GLN A 201 0.04 4.50 -6.37
N ASN A 202 -1.09 3.95 -5.93
CA ASN A 202 -1.93 3.10 -6.76
C ASN A 202 -2.84 3.95 -7.64
N ASP A 203 -3.13 3.45 -8.85
CA ASP A 203 -4.10 4.06 -9.73
C ASP A 203 -5.52 3.74 -9.26
N LEU A 204 -6.19 4.74 -8.72
CA LEU A 204 -7.59 4.69 -8.28
C LEU A 204 -8.53 5.42 -9.24
N GLY A 205 -8.01 5.89 -10.38
CA GLY A 205 -8.77 6.65 -11.36
C GLY A 205 -8.71 8.17 -11.14
N MET A 206 -9.03 8.90 -12.21
CA MET A 206 -8.77 10.34 -12.32
C MET A 206 -9.71 11.23 -11.49
N ARG A 207 -10.82 10.68 -10.98
CA ARG A 207 -11.84 11.40 -10.19
C ARG A 207 -11.92 10.87 -8.77
N THR A 208 -10.81 10.41 -8.22
CA THR A 208 -10.76 9.81 -6.88
C THR A 208 -9.98 10.71 -5.93
N ASP A 209 -10.62 11.08 -4.83
CA ASP A 209 -10.03 11.79 -3.70
C ASP A 209 -9.77 10.82 -2.56
N VAL A 210 -8.61 10.92 -1.89
CA VAL A 210 -8.21 9.97 -0.85
C VAL A 210 -7.93 10.68 0.46
N LEU A 211 -8.55 10.19 1.54
CA LEU A 211 -8.15 10.46 2.92
C LEU A 211 -7.32 9.30 3.42
N ASP A 212 -6.01 9.51 3.47
CA ASP A 212 -5.02 8.53 3.91
C ASP A 212 -4.83 8.54 5.43
N ALA A 213 -4.56 7.36 6.02
CA ALA A 213 -4.35 7.16 7.45
C ALA A 213 -5.49 7.74 8.33
N CYS A 214 -6.71 7.78 7.79
CA CYS A 214 -7.87 8.41 8.43
C CYS A 214 -8.83 7.36 8.99
N PRO A 215 -9.27 7.48 10.28
CA PRO A 215 -10.32 6.63 10.82
C PRO A 215 -11.61 6.70 9.97
N LYS A 216 -12.16 5.55 9.57
CA LYS A 216 -13.21 5.43 8.57
C LYS A 216 -14.44 6.27 8.85
N ALA A 217 -15.00 6.16 10.06
CA ALA A 217 -16.20 6.92 10.43
C ALA A 217 -16.01 8.43 10.30
N LYS A 218 -14.85 8.95 10.72
CA LYS A 218 -14.52 10.37 10.59
C LYS A 218 -14.27 10.76 9.14
N GLY A 219 -13.50 9.95 8.42
CA GLY A 219 -13.17 10.18 7.01
C GLY A 219 -14.40 10.22 6.12
N MET A 220 -15.35 9.28 6.27
CA MET A 220 -16.62 9.31 5.54
C MET A 220 -17.36 10.63 5.75
N GLN A 221 -17.48 11.10 6.99
CA GLN A 221 -18.15 12.39 7.29
C GLN A 221 -17.40 13.59 6.70
N MET A 222 -16.06 13.55 6.70
CA MET A 222 -15.24 14.61 6.09
C MET A 222 -15.47 14.69 4.59
N LEU A 223 -15.42 13.54 3.88
CA LEU A 223 -15.65 13.47 2.44
C LEU A 223 -17.03 14.01 2.06
N LEU A 224 -18.09 13.62 2.78
CA LEU A 224 -19.44 14.12 2.53
C LEU A 224 -19.54 15.65 2.62
N ARG A 225 -18.84 16.26 3.59
CA ARG A 225 -18.91 17.72 3.83
C ARG A 225 -18.06 18.54 2.86
N SER A 226 -16.95 17.97 2.37
CA SER A 226 -15.92 18.75 1.66
C SER A 226 -15.80 18.41 0.18
N MET A 227 -16.05 17.15 -0.21
CA MET A 227 -15.73 16.67 -1.55
C MET A 227 -16.96 16.29 -2.38
N SER A 228 -18.14 16.15 -1.75
CA SER A 228 -19.40 15.79 -2.43
C SER A 228 -19.28 14.61 -3.39
N PRO A 229 -18.78 13.44 -2.95
CA PRO A 229 -18.53 12.31 -3.82
C PRO A 229 -19.85 11.64 -4.27
N ASP A 230 -19.87 11.08 -5.48
CA ASP A 230 -20.95 10.20 -5.93
C ASP A 230 -20.88 8.83 -5.22
N VAL A 231 -19.65 8.37 -4.96
CA VAL A 231 -19.33 7.09 -4.33
C VAL A 231 -18.34 7.29 -3.20
N VAL A 232 -18.59 6.70 -2.06
CA VAL A 232 -17.61 6.58 -0.96
C VAL A 232 -17.12 5.13 -0.91
N ALA A 233 -15.83 4.92 -0.82
CA ALA A 233 -15.22 3.59 -0.71
C ALA A 233 -14.38 3.46 0.55
N VAL A 234 -14.50 2.31 1.23
CA VAL A 234 -13.73 1.95 2.44
C VAL A 234 -13.28 0.50 2.35
N ASP A 235 -12.10 0.18 2.87
CA ASP A 235 -11.50 -1.17 2.72
C ASP A 235 -12.20 -2.23 3.59
N GLU A 236 -12.61 -1.89 4.79
CA GLU A 236 -13.33 -2.82 5.69
C GLU A 236 -14.25 -2.05 6.64
N LEU A 237 -15.28 -2.71 7.13
CA LEU A 237 -16.19 -2.22 8.15
C LEU A 237 -16.11 -3.15 9.36
N GLY A 238 -15.94 -2.63 10.57
CA GLY A 238 -15.76 -3.49 11.75
C GLY A 238 -16.27 -2.91 13.05
N LYS A 239 -16.37 -1.59 13.18
CA LYS A 239 -16.78 -0.92 14.41
C LYS A 239 -18.21 -0.41 14.32
N LYS A 240 -18.90 -0.26 15.45
CA LYS A 240 -20.26 0.29 15.48
C LYS A 240 -20.35 1.71 14.90
N GLU A 241 -19.30 2.50 15.09
CA GLU A 241 -19.19 3.87 14.56
C GLU A 241 -19.16 3.90 13.04
N ASP A 242 -18.58 2.86 12.41
CA ASP A 242 -18.52 2.74 10.95
C ASP A 242 -19.92 2.61 10.37
N PHE A 243 -20.80 1.81 10.99
CA PHE A 243 -22.19 1.62 10.53
C PHE A 243 -23.02 2.91 10.59
N LYS A 244 -22.84 3.74 11.63
CA LYS A 244 -23.50 5.04 11.71
C LYS A 244 -23.00 5.99 10.60
N ALA A 245 -21.73 5.94 10.27
CA ALA A 245 -21.19 6.72 9.17
C ALA A 245 -21.73 6.24 7.81
N VAL A 246 -21.84 4.92 7.62
CA VAL A 246 -22.50 4.31 6.45
C VAL A 246 -23.92 4.82 6.28
N GLU A 247 -24.75 4.86 7.34
CA GLU A 247 -26.11 5.42 7.31
C GLU A 247 -26.08 6.88 6.81
N SER A 248 -25.13 7.67 7.28
CA SER A 248 -24.98 9.07 6.84
C SER A 248 -24.63 9.16 5.35
N VAL A 249 -23.75 8.28 4.83
CA VAL A 249 -23.41 8.21 3.40
C VAL A 249 -24.63 7.92 2.56
N VAL A 250 -25.42 6.92 2.98
CA VAL A 250 -26.65 6.49 2.28
C VAL A 250 -27.69 7.61 2.29
N HIS A 251 -27.92 8.26 3.42
CA HIS A 251 -28.87 9.37 3.54
C HIS A 251 -28.50 10.59 2.67
N CYS A 252 -27.20 10.82 2.43
CA CYS A 252 -26.74 11.87 1.52
C CYS A 252 -26.87 11.48 0.03
N GLY A 253 -27.38 10.30 -0.30
CA GLY A 253 -27.55 9.82 -1.66
C GLY A 253 -26.28 9.27 -2.32
N CYS A 254 -25.14 9.29 -1.64
CA CYS A 254 -23.88 8.71 -2.12
C CYS A 254 -23.97 7.19 -2.12
N LYS A 255 -23.27 6.55 -3.05
CA LYS A 255 -23.12 5.10 -3.06
C LYS A 255 -21.95 4.68 -2.19
N LEU A 256 -21.94 3.43 -1.71
CA LEU A 256 -20.93 2.88 -0.85
C LEU A 256 -20.35 1.59 -1.44
N PHE A 257 -19.02 1.52 -1.42
CA PHE A 257 -18.22 0.33 -1.71
C PHE A 257 -17.41 -0.08 -0.48
#